data_890c4736bbe73df340ddafa0b4a8db7f
#
_entry.id   890c4736bbe73df340ddafa0b4a8db7f
#
_cell.length_a   1.000
_cell.length_b   1.000
_cell.length_c   1.000
_cell.angle_alpha   90.00
_cell.angle_beta   90.00
_cell.angle_gamma   90.00
#
_symmetry.space_group_name_H-M   'P 1'
#
loop_
_entity.id
_entity.type
_entity.pdbx_description
1 polymer ?
#
loop_
_entity_poly.entity_id
_entity_poly.type
_entity_poly.pdbx_seq_one_letter_code
_entity_poly.pdbx_strand_id
1 'polypeptide(L)'
;MSSLRLVLMAFAAVSVFAQNCPIRVIAFGAHPDDSDINASGTAALWSKMGCAVKFVSVTNGDAGHQTMKPADLAKRRLAEAKESARRLGIEYAVLDNHDGQLLPTLAVREQIIRQIREWKADLVLSPRPNDYHPDHRYTGVLVQDAAYMVVVPSDVPDVPALKKNPAFFYYEDRFQQPNPFRPDVVVALDEVIDQKVNALDSHVSQFYEWLPWVDGFLQEVPQGAAERKVWLKKQRWIRRDPKPAFRAGLVKWYGAAKGGGATYYEAFQLCEYGAQPDEGRVRELFPMLGK
;
A
#
# COMPACT_ATOMS: atom_id res chain seq x y z
N MET A 1 -10.27 41.36 54.42
CA MET A 1 -9.38 40.16 54.29
C MET A 1 -10.01 39.24 53.24
N SER A 2 -9.52 39.30 52.02
CA SER A 2 -10.06 38.58 50.87
C SER A 2 -9.17 37.35 50.58
N SER A 3 -9.68 36.16 50.75
CA SER A 3 -8.96 34.90 50.55
C SER A 3 -9.08 34.46 49.07
N LEU A 4 -7.95 34.58 48.35
CA LEU A 4 -7.77 34.13 46.98
C LEU A 4 -7.63 32.59 46.99
N ARG A 5 -8.65 31.88 46.47
CA ARG A 5 -8.59 30.41 46.27
C ARG A 5 -7.90 30.13 44.95
N LEU A 6 -6.69 29.56 45.05
CA LEU A 6 -5.94 29.07 43.88
C LEU A 6 -6.53 27.72 43.43
N VAL A 7 -7.13 27.68 42.23
CA VAL A 7 -7.58 26.42 41.62
C VAL A 7 -6.42 25.84 40.83
N LEU A 8 -5.78 24.79 41.35
CA LEU A 8 -4.83 24.00 40.60
C LEU A 8 -5.59 23.08 39.60
N MET A 9 -5.52 23.41 38.33
CA MET A 9 -5.92 22.46 37.23
C MET A 9 -4.78 21.45 37.04
N ALA A 10 -5.00 20.21 37.44
CA ALA A 10 -4.12 19.10 37.12
C ALA A 10 -4.35 18.69 35.66
N PHE A 11 -3.41 19.00 34.79
CA PHE A 11 -3.35 18.42 33.43
C PHE A 11 -2.91 16.95 33.57
N ALA A 12 -3.82 16.01 33.44
CA ALA A 12 -3.50 14.61 33.26
C ALA A 12 -2.89 14.44 31.85
N ALA A 13 -1.56 14.28 31.79
CA ALA A 13 -0.89 13.86 30.57
C ALA A 13 -1.32 12.42 30.27
N VAL A 14 -2.19 12.24 29.31
CA VAL A 14 -2.50 10.92 28.74
C VAL A 14 -1.26 10.51 27.93
N SER A 15 -0.40 9.71 28.56
CA SER A 15 0.69 9.03 27.84
C SER A 15 0.03 8.01 26.91
N VAL A 16 -0.13 8.40 25.64
CA VAL A 16 -0.41 7.45 24.57
C VAL A 16 0.84 6.59 24.43
N PHE A 17 0.83 5.40 25.05
CA PHE A 17 1.82 4.38 24.74
C PHE A 17 1.66 4.05 23.24
N ALA A 18 2.55 4.58 22.42
CA ALA A 18 2.72 4.09 21.06
C ALA A 18 3.01 2.57 21.17
N GLN A 19 2.09 1.72 20.74
CA GLN A 19 2.37 0.29 20.64
C GLN A 19 3.58 0.15 19.72
N ASN A 20 4.68 -0.39 20.26
CA ASN A 20 5.91 -0.59 19.52
C ASN A 20 5.71 -1.81 18.61
N CYS A 21 5.15 -1.61 17.42
CA CYS A 21 5.00 -2.66 16.42
C CYS A 21 6.38 -2.93 15.79
N PRO A 22 6.96 -4.12 15.97
CA PRO A 22 8.29 -4.42 15.42
C PRO A 22 8.27 -4.70 13.92
N ILE A 23 7.09 -4.80 13.30
CA ILE A 23 6.91 -5.22 11.91
C ILE A 23 7.30 -4.08 10.95
N ARG A 24 8.04 -4.44 9.92
CA ARG A 24 8.50 -3.57 8.84
C ARG A 24 7.88 -4.05 7.52
N VAL A 25 6.97 -3.27 6.99
CA VAL A 25 6.25 -3.56 5.75
C VAL A 25 6.85 -2.75 4.61
N ILE A 26 7.09 -3.39 3.46
CA ILE A 26 7.41 -2.71 2.21
C ILE A 26 6.42 -3.12 1.13
N ALA A 27 5.91 -2.17 0.37
CA ALA A 27 4.89 -2.38 -0.63
C ALA A 27 5.32 -1.79 -1.97
N PHE A 28 5.42 -2.63 -3.00
CA PHE A 28 5.85 -2.24 -4.33
C PHE A 28 4.64 -2.02 -5.25
N GLY A 29 4.58 -0.87 -5.90
CA GLY A 29 3.74 -0.58 -7.04
C GLY A 29 4.59 -0.36 -8.29
N ALA A 30 4.03 -0.50 -9.46
CA ALA A 30 4.71 -0.12 -10.70
C ALA A 30 4.80 1.40 -10.82
N HIS A 31 3.72 2.11 -10.50
CA HIS A 31 3.60 3.56 -10.62
C HIS A 31 3.35 4.24 -9.25
N PRO A 32 3.62 5.58 -9.16
CA PRO A 32 3.37 6.32 -7.91
C PRO A 32 1.87 6.54 -7.66
N ASP A 33 1.14 5.55 -7.21
CA ASP A 33 -0.26 5.48 -6.79
C ASP A 33 -0.74 4.03 -6.59
N ASP A 34 -0.08 3.03 -7.22
CA ASP A 34 -0.52 1.63 -7.17
C ASP A 34 -0.58 1.07 -5.75
N SER A 35 0.47 1.32 -4.94
CA SER A 35 0.47 0.90 -3.53
C SER A 35 -0.60 1.61 -2.73
N ASP A 36 -0.91 2.87 -3.07
CA ASP A 36 -1.99 3.64 -2.44
C ASP A 36 -3.35 3.04 -2.76
N ILE A 37 -3.60 2.67 -4.01
CA ILE A 37 -4.85 2.01 -4.43
C ILE A 37 -5.05 0.71 -3.66
N ASN A 38 -3.99 -0.10 -3.52
CA ASN A 38 -4.12 -1.48 -3.10
C ASN A 38 -3.87 -1.71 -1.60
N ALA A 39 -3.17 -0.79 -0.90
CA ALA A 39 -2.73 -1.02 0.48
C ALA A 39 -2.77 0.22 1.39
N SER A 40 -3.20 1.42 0.93
CA SER A 40 -3.12 2.62 1.78
C SER A 40 -4.03 2.60 3.00
N GLY A 41 -5.17 1.90 2.94
CA GLY A 41 -6.02 1.69 4.11
C GLY A 41 -5.34 0.81 5.15
N THR A 42 -4.76 -0.31 4.73
CA THR A 42 -3.99 -1.19 5.62
C THR A 42 -2.72 -0.50 6.12
N ALA A 43 -2.05 0.31 5.28
CA ALA A 43 -0.89 1.12 5.69
C ALA A 43 -1.26 2.13 6.79
N ALA A 44 -2.42 2.77 6.71
CA ALA A 44 -2.92 3.65 7.77
C ALA A 44 -3.13 2.89 9.10
N LEU A 45 -3.60 1.65 9.05
CA LEU A 45 -3.74 0.80 10.23
C LEU A 45 -2.38 0.42 10.82
N TRP A 46 -1.43 -0.05 9.99
CA TRP A 46 -0.06 -0.34 10.44
C TRP A 46 0.60 0.90 11.06
N SER A 47 0.51 2.05 10.40
CA SER A 47 1.08 3.31 10.89
C SER A 47 0.49 3.71 12.25
N LYS A 48 -0.83 3.62 12.42
CA LYS A 48 -1.51 3.87 13.71
C LYS A 48 -1.03 2.94 14.82
N MET A 49 -0.63 1.73 14.49
CA MET A 49 -0.11 0.73 15.44
C MET A 49 1.40 0.88 15.68
N GLY A 50 2.07 1.85 15.05
CA GLY A 50 3.49 2.11 15.19
C GLY A 50 4.39 1.17 14.37
N CYS A 51 3.84 0.41 13.42
CA CYS A 51 4.62 -0.39 12.48
C CYS A 51 5.31 0.52 11.45
N ALA A 52 6.50 0.14 11.00
CA ALA A 52 7.20 0.86 9.94
C ALA A 52 6.67 0.42 8.57
N VAL A 53 6.20 1.37 7.76
CA VAL A 53 5.68 1.11 6.41
C VAL A 53 6.40 1.95 5.39
N LYS A 54 6.76 1.34 4.25
CA LYS A 54 7.35 2.01 3.10
C LYS A 54 6.66 1.59 1.82
N PHE A 55 6.24 2.57 1.01
CA PHE A 55 5.81 2.33 -0.36
C PHE A 55 6.97 2.58 -1.31
N VAL A 56 7.04 1.80 -2.38
CA VAL A 56 8.04 1.95 -3.43
C VAL A 56 7.34 1.88 -4.78
N SER A 57 7.45 2.94 -5.57
CA SER A 57 7.12 2.87 -6.99
C SER A 57 8.34 2.44 -7.78
N VAL A 58 8.22 1.42 -8.63
CA VAL A 58 9.34 0.93 -9.43
C VAL A 58 9.63 1.82 -10.62
N THR A 59 8.62 2.53 -11.16
CA THR A 59 8.81 3.58 -12.19
C THR A 59 8.54 4.97 -11.61
N ASN A 60 8.99 6.00 -12.34
CA ASN A 60 8.79 7.40 -11.96
C ASN A 60 7.44 7.98 -12.45
N GLY A 61 6.66 7.21 -13.22
CA GLY A 61 5.32 7.58 -13.67
C GLY A 61 5.30 8.70 -14.71
N ASP A 62 6.34 8.85 -15.51
CA ASP A 62 6.54 9.96 -16.45
C ASP A 62 5.74 9.88 -17.74
N ALA A 63 4.96 8.80 -17.97
CA ALA A 63 4.15 8.65 -19.19
C ALA A 63 2.63 8.74 -18.96
N GLY A 64 2.15 8.63 -17.73
CA GLY A 64 0.72 8.57 -17.40
C GLY A 64 0.04 9.94 -17.30
N HIS A 65 0.00 10.74 -18.42
CA HIS A 65 -0.78 11.98 -18.49
C HIS A 65 -1.00 12.44 -19.93
N GLN A 66 -2.20 12.99 -20.24
CA GLN A 66 -2.61 13.37 -21.60
C GLN A 66 -1.92 14.61 -22.19
N THR A 67 -1.35 15.50 -21.36
CA THR A 67 -0.80 16.78 -21.81
C THR A 67 0.54 17.16 -21.20
N MET A 68 0.92 16.60 -20.04
CA MET A 68 2.18 16.95 -19.37
C MET A 68 3.37 16.29 -20.05
N LYS A 69 4.49 17.01 -20.07
CA LYS A 69 5.77 16.44 -20.50
C LYS A 69 6.33 15.46 -19.48
N PRO A 70 7.06 14.41 -19.89
CA PRO A 70 7.56 13.36 -19.01
C PRO A 70 8.30 13.88 -17.76
N ALA A 71 9.28 14.76 -17.92
CA ALA A 71 10.06 15.29 -16.80
C ALA A 71 9.22 16.10 -15.78
N ASP A 72 8.27 16.89 -16.26
CA ASP A 72 7.38 17.67 -15.41
C ASP A 72 6.41 16.76 -14.66
N LEU A 73 5.91 15.72 -15.34
CA LEU A 73 5.02 14.72 -14.77
C LEU A 73 5.73 13.90 -13.69
N ALA A 74 6.93 13.37 -13.95
CA ALA A 74 7.72 12.64 -12.97
C ALA A 74 7.94 13.46 -11.69
N LYS A 75 8.31 14.74 -11.84
CA LYS A 75 8.47 15.67 -10.72
C LYS A 75 7.17 15.85 -9.93
N ARG A 76 6.05 16.01 -10.62
CA ARG A 76 4.73 16.17 -10.01
C ARG A 76 4.32 14.91 -9.26
N ARG A 77 4.42 13.74 -9.89
CA ARG A 77 4.04 12.45 -9.27
C ARG A 77 4.91 12.11 -8.06
N LEU A 78 6.21 12.46 -8.10
CA LEU A 78 7.07 12.34 -6.91
C LEU A 78 6.57 13.22 -5.76
N ALA A 79 6.12 14.45 -6.03
CA ALA A 79 5.57 15.33 -4.99
C ALA A 79 4.23 14.80 -4.45
N GLU A 80 3.36 14.28 -5.30
CA GLU A 80 2.09 13.66 -4.94
C GLU A 80 2.31 12.40 -4.06
N ALA A 81 3.25 11.53 -4.41
CA ALA A 81 3.63 10.35 -3.62
C ALA A 81 4.18 10.73 -2.24
N LYS A 82 5.03 11.75 -2.15
CA LYS A 82 5.52 12.28 -0.87
C LYS A 82 4.41 12.86 -0.01
N GLU A 83 3.43 13.51 -0.60
CA GLU A 83 2.27 14.03 0.12
C GLU A 83 1.37 12.90 0.63
N SER A 84 1.17 11.81 -0.17
CA SER A 84 0.50 10.60 0.30
C SER A 84 1.20 10.02 1.53
N ALA A 85 2.53 9.83 1.44
CA ALA A 85 3.34 9.33 2.55
C ALA A 85 3.17 10.16 3.82
N ARG A 86 3.22 11.48 3.69
CA ARG A 86 3.01 12.42 4.81
C ARG A 86 1.63 12.27 5.45
N ARG A 87 0.58 12.10 4.64
CA ARG A 87 -0.80 11.90 5.12
C ARG A 87 -0.99 10.58 5.83
N LEU A 88 -0.29 9.54 5.40
CA LEU A 88 -0.34 8.20 5.99
C LEU A 88 0.63 8.01 7.18
N GLY A 89 1.63 8.88 7.34
CA GLY A 89 2.71 8.71 8.32
C GLY A 89 3.64 7.54 7.97
N ILE A 90 3.98 7.37 6.69
CA ILE A 90 4.83 6.30 6.14
C ILE A 90 5.99 6.87 5.33
N GLU A 91 6.91 6.00 4.86
CA GLU A 91 7.90 6.36 3.84
C GLU A 91 7.39 6.06 2.42
N TYR A 92 7.89 6.83 1.43
CA TYR A 92 7.64 6.58 0.02
C TYR A 92 8.92 6.83 -0.78
N ALA A 93 9.32 5.84 -1.58
CA ALA A 93 10.39 5.95 -2.56
C ALA A 93 9.82 5.80 -3.98
N VAL A 94 10.35 6.58 -4.92
CA VAL A 94 10.04 6.47 -6.34
C VAL A 94 11.36 6.23 -7.04
N LEU A 95 11.51 5.06 -7.70
CA LEU A 95 12.69 4.71 -8.47
C LEU A 95 12.63 5.38 -9.85
N ASP A 96 13.79 5.59 -10.47
CA ASP A 96 13.91 6.38 -11.71
C ASP A 96 13.93 5.48 -12.97
N ASN A 97 13.00 4.49 -13.03
CA ASN A 97 12.75 3.76 -14.26
C ASN A 97 11.57 4.40 -14.98
N HIS A 98 11.62 4.46 -16.33
CA HIS A 98 10.57 5.09 -17.14
C HIS A 98 9.25 4.30 -17.13
N ASP A 99 8.13 5.00 -17.00
CA ASP A 99 6.78 4.47 -17.08
C ASP A 99 6.49 3.95 -18.51
N GLY A 100 5.88 2.77 -18.59
CA GLY A 100 5.60 2.07 -19.85
C GLY A 100 6.81 1.34 -20.46
N GLN A 101 8.00 1.47 -19.87
CA GLN A 101 9.24 0.92 -20.40
C GLN A 101 9.94 -0.04 -19.42
N LEU A 102 9.30 -0.41 -18.33
CA LEU A 102 9.86 -1.32 -17.35
C LEU A 102 10.11 -2.71 -17.96
N LEU A 103 11.33 -3.23 -17.82
CA LEU A 103 11.71 -4.59 -18.20
C LEU A 103 12.28 -5.32 -16.98
N PRO A 104 12.11 -6.66 -16.88
CA PRO A 104 12.64 -7.45 -15.77
C PRO A 104 14.13 -7.72 -15.96
N THR A 105 14.95 -6.67 -15.88
CA THR A 105 16.41 -6.73 -15.97
C THR A 105 17.07 -7.01 -14.62
N LEU A 106 18.31 -7.48 -14.64
CA LEU A 106 19.13 -7.66 -13.43
C LEU A 106 19.24 -6.34 -12.65
N ALA A 107 19.52 -5.24 -13.34
CA ALA A 107 19.68 -3.93 -12.71
C ALA A 107 18.44 -3.49 -11.92
N VAL A 108 17.24 -3.70 -12.46
CA VAL A 108 15.99 -3.36 -11.74
C VAL A 108 15.72 -4.35 -10.60
N ARG A 109 16.02 -5.65 -10.78
CA ARG A 109 15.91 -6.63 -9.70
C ARG A 109 16.82 -6.28 -8.52
N GLU A 110 18.05 -5.85 -8.78
CA GLU A 110 19.00 -5.40 -7.75
C GLU A 110 18.48 -4.16 -7.02
N GLN A 111 17.82 -3.23 -7.71
CA GLN A 111 17.15 -2.09 -7.05
C GLN A 111 16.08 -2.57 -6.06
N ILE A 112 15.26 -3.54 -6.43
CA ILE A 112 14.20 -4.09 -5.57
C ILE A 112 14.80 -4.84 -4.37
N ILE A 113 15.80 -5.71 -4.61
CA ILE A 113 16.53 -6.42 -3.55
C ILE A 113 17.11 -5.44 -2.54
N ARG A 114 17.74 -4.38 -3.02
CA ARG A 114 18.29 -3.30 -2.20
C ARG A 114 17.23 -2.67 -1.31
N GLN A 115 16.08 -2.27 -1.88
CA GLN A 115 14.97 -1.69 -1.13
C GLN A 115 14.48 -2.62 -0.01
N ILE A 116 14.32 -3.90 -0.28
CA ILE A 116 13.87 -4.90 0.70
C ILE A 116 14.89 -5.08 1.82
N ARG A 117 16.19 -5.18 1.48
CA ARG A 117 17.28 -5.41 2.45
C ARG A 117 17.54 -4.19 3.34
N GLU A 118 17.64 -2.99 2.76
CA GLU A 118 17.84 -1.74 3.50
C GLU A 118 16.67 -1.48 4.44
N TRP A 119 15.45 -1.78 3.99
CA TRP A 119 14.25 -1.69 4.82
C TRP A 119 14.19 -2.76 5.91
N LYS A 120 14.93 -3.87 5.78
CA LYS A 120 14.86 -5.06 6.66
C LYS A 120 13.41 -5.56 6.78
N ALA A 121 12.76 -5.75 5.64
CA ALA A 121 11.34 -6.07 5.57
C ALA A 121 11.02 -7.42 6.26
N ASP A 122 9.89 -7.44 6.99
CA ASP A 122 9.23 -8.66 7.47
C ASP A 122 8.13 -9.09 6.51
N LEU A 123 7.51 -8.11 5.82
CA LEU A 123 6.40 -8.28 4.90
C LEU A 123 6.64 -7.47 3.63
N VAL A 124 6.50 -8.12 2.48
CA VAL A 124 6.59 -7.51 1.15
C VAL A 124 5.25 -7.65 0.45
N LEU A 125 4.74 -6.55 -0.09
CA LEU A 125 3.53 -6.52 -0.91
C LEU A 125 3.87 -6.14 -2.35
N SER A 126 3.18 -6.74 -3.34
CA SER A 126 3.38 -6.44 -4.76
C SER A 126 2.16 -6.79 -5.61
N PRO A 127 2.08 -6.30 -6.88
CA PRO A 127 1.16 -6.87 -7.84
C PRO A 127 1.51 -8.34 -8.14
N ARG A 128 0.55 -9.11 -8.69
CA ARG A 128 0.83 -10.43 -9.26
C ARG A 128 1.55 -10.27 -10.61
N PRO A 129 2.32 -11.30 -11.07
CA PRO A 129 2.93 -11.31 -12.41
C PRO A 129 1.90 -11.41 -13.55
N ASN A 130 0.64 -11.33 -13.26
CA ASN A 130 -0.48 -11.45 -14.18
C ASN A 130 -1.39 -10.22 -14.09
N ASP A 131 -1.18 -9.27 -15.00
CA ASP A 131 -1.87 -7.98 -15.04
C ASP A 131 -1.99 -7.49 -16.48
N TYR A 132 -2.92 -6.55 -16.75
CA TYR A 132 -3.07 -5.93 -18.08
C TYR A 132 -1.90 -5.00 -18.43
N HIS A 133 -1.32 -4.31 -17.44
CA HIS A 133 -0.23 -3.36 -17.66
C HIS A 133 1.13 -4.07 -17.64
N PRO A 134 2.02 -3.82 -18.62
CA PRO A 134 3.34 -4.47 -18.65
C PRO A 134 4.16 -4.15 -17.40
N ASP A 135 4.20 -2.90 -16.94
CA ASP A 135 4.96 -2.51 -15.76
C ASP A 135 4.45 -3.17 -14.48
N HIS A 136 3.12 -3.37 -14.34
CA HIS A 136 2.57 -4.13 -13.22
C HIS A 136 3.05 -5.59 -13.24
N ARG A 137 2.98 -6.25 -14.42
CA ARG A 137 3.48 -7.62 -14.57
C ARG A 137 4.95 -7.72 -14.22
N TYR A 138 5.77 -6.83 -14.77
CA TYR A 138 7.21 -6.88 -14.54
C TYR A 138 7.60 -6.49 -13.13
N THR A 139 6.89 -5.58 -12.47
CA THR A 139 7.04 -5.35 -11.03
C THR A 139 6.73 -6.62 -10.25
N GLY A 140 5.64 -7.33 -10.55
CA GLY A 140 5.30 -8.61 -9.94
C GLY A 140 6.38 -9.68 -10.15
N VAL A 141 6.87 -9.83 -11.39
CA VAL A 141 7.98 -10.76 -11.71
C VAL A 141 9.25 -10.42 -10.95
N LEU A 142 9.67 -9.15 -10.96
CA LEU A 142 10.90 -8.68 -10.31
C LEU A 142 10.86 -8.86 -8.78
N VAL A 143 9.71 -8.60 -8.15
CA VAL A 143 9.53 -8.84 -6.71
C VAL A 143 9.50 -10.34 -6.39
N GLN A 144 8.89 -11.16 -7.24
CA GLN A 144 8.94 -12.63 -7.14
C GLN A 144 10.37 -13.15 -7.22
N ASP A 145 11.15 -12.70 -8.23
CA ASP A 145 12.54 -13.06 -8.41
C ASP A 145 13.39 -12.64 -7.18
N ALA A 146 13.08 -11.49 -6.58
CA ALA A 146 13.77 -11.03 -5.39
C ALA A 146 13.50 -11.90 -4.15
N ALA A 147 12.38 -12.64 -4.09
CA ALA A 147 11.98 -13.39 -2.90
C ALA A 147 13.00 -14.42 -2.40
N TYR A 148 13.76 -15.06 -3.31
CA TYR A 148 14.89 -15.89 -2.91
C TYR A 148 16.18 -15.06 -2.73
N MET A 149 16.41 -14.08 -3.62
CA MET A 149 17.70 -13.39 -3.72
C MET A 149 17.97 -12.46 -2.53
N VAL A 150 16.98 -12.01 -1.80
CA VAL A 150 17.16 -11.13 -0.62
C VAL A 150 17.97 -11.77 0.51
N VAL A 151 18.06 -13.10 0.56
CA VAL A 151 18.86 -13.85 1.55
C VAL A 151 20.19 -14.37 0.99
N VAL A 152 20.53 -14.12 -0.29
CA VAL A 152 21.75 -14.59 -0.96
C VAL A 152 22.88 -13.56 -0.81
N PRO A 153 23.92 -13.79 -0.01
CA PRO A 153 24.93 -12.76 0.31
C PRO A 153 25.72 -12.25 -0.90
N SER A 154 25.93 -13.09 -1.92
CA SER A 154 26.68 -12.72 -3.13
C SER A 154 25.91 -11.86 -4.11
N ASP A 155 24.58 -11.76 -3.98
CA ASP A 155 23.77 -10.84 -4.76
C ASP A 155 23.67 -9.50 -4.02
N VAL A 156 23.85 -8.37 -4.72
CA VAL A 156 23.90 -7.01 -4.13
C VAL A 156 24.82 -6.98 -2.87
N PRO A 157 26.11 -7.31 -3.00
CA PRO A 157 27.01 -7.59 -1.85
C PRO A 157 27.32 -6.37 -0.98
N ASP A 158 27.04 -5.17 -1.46
CA ASP A 158 27.21 -3.91 -0.73
C ASP A 158 26.07 -3.62 0.28
N VAL A 159 24.98 -4.40 0.21
CA VAL A 159 23.88 -4.35 1.21
C VAL A 159 23.74 -5.72 1.88
N PRO A 160 23.86 -5.82 3.22
CA PRO A 160 23.81 -7.11 3.91
C PRO A 160 22.54 -7.90 3.60
N ALA A 161 22.69 -9.19 3.26
CA ALA A 161 21.59 -10.10 3.03
C ALA A 161 20.72 -10.24 4.28
N LEU A 162 19.42 -10.45 4.08
CA LEU A 162 18.49 -10.68 5.20
C LEU A 162 18.81 -12.04 5.85
N LYS A 163 18.73 -12.10 7.18
CA LYS A 163 18.92 -13.35 7.94
C LYS A 163 17.70 -14.26 7.88
N LYS A 164 16.52 -13.70 7.63
CA LYS A 164 15.24 -14.41 7.48
C LYS A 164 14.55 -13.86 6.24
N ASN A 165 13.97 -14.75 5.45
CA ASN A 165 13.18 -14.33 4.30
C ASN A 165 11.87 -13.70 4.79
N PRO A 166 11.46 -12.52 4.27
CA PRO A 166 10.14 -11.96 4.55
C PRO A 166 9.02 -12.81 3.95
N ALA A 167 7.80 -12.62 4.43
CA ALA A 167 6.60 -13.11 3.77
C ALA A 167 6.24 -12.17 2.60
N PHE A 168 5.86 -12.75 1.46
CA PHE A 168 5.44 -12.00 0.28
C PHE A 168 3.96 -12.20 0.06
N PHE A 169 3.23 -11.10 -0.20
CA PHE A 169 1.83 -11.14 -0.52
C PHE A 169 1.54 -10.29 -1.76
N TYR A 170 0.54 -10.71 -2.53
CA TYR A 170 0.04 -9.99 -3.68
C TYR A 170 -1.17 -9.14 -3.33
N TYR A 171 -1.31 -8.01 -4.02
CA TYR A 171 -2.53 -7.20 -4.00
C TYR A 171 -3.71 -7.92 -4.67
N GLU A 172 -4.91 -7.53 -4.26
CA GLU A 172 -6.13 -7.92 -4.95
C GLU A 172 -6.14 -7.41 -6.39
N ASP A 173 -6.45 -8.32 -7.30
CA ASP A 173 -6.78 -8.00 -8.69
C ASP A 173 -8.03 -8.78 -9.16
N ARG A 174 -8.42 -8.57 -10.41
CA ARG A 174 -9.60 -9.18 -11.02
C ARG A 174 -9.29 -10.21 -12.11
N PHE A 175 -8.03 -10.49 -12.33
CA PHE A 175 -7.60 -11.38 -13.41
C PHE A 175 -7.87 -12.84 -13.05
N GLN A 176 -8.32 -13.61 -14.06
CA GLN A 176 -8.71 -15.01 -13.89
C GLN A 176 -7.66 -15.98 -14.42
N GLN A 177 -6.79 -15.52 -15.32
CA GLN A 177 -5.75 -16.31 -15.95
C GLN A 177 -4.36 -15.96 -15.39
N PRO A 178 -3.45 -16.94 -15.12
CA PRO A 178 -3.69 -18.38 -15.15
C PRO A 178 -4.56 -18.88 -14.00
N ASN A 179 -4.64 -18.15 -12.88
CA ASN A 179 -5.44 -18.47 -11.70
C ASN A 179 -6.15 -17.23 -11.16
N PRO A 180 -7.39 -17.34 -10.67
CA PRO A 180 -8.07 -16.23 -10.01
C PRO A 180 -7.36 -15.86 -8.71
N PHE A 181 -7.54 -14.60 -8.28
CA PHE A 181 -7.06 -14.11 -6.99
C PHE A 181 -7.74 -14.85 -5.82
N ARG A 182 -6.93 -15.30 -4.85
CA ARG A 182 -7.39 -15.95 -3.62
C ARG A 182 -7.21 -15.00 -2.43
N PRO A 183 -8.28 -14.56 -1.74
CA PRO A 183 -8.20 -13.65 -0.62
C PRO A 183 -7.77 -14.38 0.68
N ASP A 184 -6.46 -14.59 0.88
CA ASP A 184 -5.93 -15.26 2.07
C ASP A 184 -6.03 -14.37 3.32
N VAL A 185 -5.79 -13.06 3.15
CA VAL A 185 -5.96 -12.03 4.20
C VAL A 185 -6.90 -10.96 3.66
N VAL A 186 -7.94 -10.61 4.44
CA VAL A 186 -8.87 -9.52 4.11
C VAL A 186 -8.93 -8.60 5.31
N VAL A 187 -8.59 -7.31 5.09
CA VAL A 187 -8.51 -6.28 6.12
C VAL A 187 -9.72 -5.36 6.03
N ALA A 188 -10.46 -5.20 7.13
CA ALA A 188 -11.57 -4.25 7.23
C ALA A 188 -11.03 -2.82 7.37
N LEU A 189 -11.58 -1.87 6.59
CA LEU A 189 -11.07 -0.51 6.49
C LEU A 189 -12.04 0.56 6.98
N ASP A 190 -13.21 0.18 7.49
CA ASP A 190 -14.27 1.15 7.85
C ASP A 190 -13.78 2.26 8.78
N GLU A 191 -12.87 1.96 9.71
CA GLU A 191 -12.29 2.94 10.64
C GLU A 191 -11.20 3.85 10.05
N VAL A 192 -10.68 3.53 8.85
CA VAL A 192 -9.59 4.26 8.17
C VAL A 192 -9.91 4.65 6.73
N ILE A 193 -11.14 4.46 6.30
CA ILE A 193 -11.51 4.74 4.92
C ILE A 193 -11.25 6.20 4.51
N ASP A 194 -11.42 7.13 5.41
CA ASP A 194 -11.16 8.54 5.13
C ASP A 194 -9.66 8.84 5.03
N GLN A 195 -8.79 8.10 5.76
CA GLN A 195 -7.35 8.17 5.58
C GLN A 195 -6.93 7.61 4.20
N LYS A 196 -7.52 6.48 3.77
CA LYS A 196 -7.31 5.95 2.42
C LYS A 196 -7.72 6.96 1.35
N VAL A 197 -8.91 7.54 1.46
CA VAL A 197 -9.37 8.58 0.53
C VAL A 197 -8.42 9.78 0.52
N ASN A 198 -7.93 10.21 1.69
CA ASN A 198 -6.97 11.32 1.79
C ASN A 198 -5.62 10.99 1.14
N ALA A 199 -5.14 9.75 1.22
CA ALA A 199 -3.93 9.32 0.54
C ALA A 199 -4.11 9.37 -0.98
N LEU A 200 -5.17 8.75 -1.51
CA LEU A 200 -5.49 8.79 -2.93
C LEU A 200 -5.69 10.23 -3.46
N ASP A 201 -6.36 11.10 -2.70
CA ASP A 201 -6.59 12.51 -3.03
C ASP A 201 -5.29 13.31 -3.24
N SER A 202 -4.14 12.84 -2.74
CA SER A 202 -2.85 13.49 -3.00
C SER A 202 -2.34 13.30 -4.44
N HIS A 203 -2.74 12.22 -5.10
CA HIS A 203 -2.36 11.90 -6.48
C HIS A 203 -3.31 12.57 -7.49
N VAL A 204 -3.32 13.90 -7.47
CA VAL A 204 -4.25 14.74 -8.26
C VAL A 204 -4.12 14.46 -9.74
N SER A 205 -2.88 14.34 -10.26
CA SER A 205 -2.60 14.05 -11.66
C SER A 205 -3.23 12.74 -12.14
N GLN A 206 -3.46 11.80 -11.24
CA GLN A 206 -3.97 10.49 -11.57
C GLN A 206 -5.48 10.40 -11.34
N PHE A 207 -5.97 10.62 -10.11
CA PHE A 207 -7.38 10.37 -9.78
C PHE A 207 -8.35 11.42 -10.32
N TYR A 208 -7.87 12.63 -10.65
CA TYR A 208 -8.72 13.72 -11.11
C TYR A 208 -8.40 14.19 -12.52
N GLU A 209 -7.33 13.68 -13.15
CA GLU A 209 -6.90 14.07 -14.49
C GLU A 209 -6.74 12.85 -15.40
N TRP A 210 -5.66 12.05 -15.25
CA TRP A 210 -5.30 10.97 -16.17
C TRP A 210 -6.30 9.82 -16.21
N LEU A 211 -6.59 9.20 -15.06
CA LEU A 211 -7.47 8.03 -15.01
C LEU A 211 -8.89 8.32 -15.48
N PRO A 212 -9.53 9.44 -15.07
CA PRO A 212 -10.81 9.84 -15.63
C PRO A 212 -10.76 10.15 -17.14
N TRP A 213 -9.64 10.71 -17.64
CA TRP A 213 -9.45 10.96 -19.07
C TRP A 213 -9.38 9.67 -19.87
N VAL A 214 -8.55 8.70 -19.44
CA VAL A 214 -8.42 7.39 -20.10
C VAL A 214 -9.74 6.64 -20.14
N ASP A 215 -10.51 6.71 -19.07
CA ASP A 215 -11.80 6.02 -18.95
C ASP A 215 -12.97 6.80 -19.57
N GLY A 216 -12.75 8.03 -20.09
CA GLY A 216 -13.74 8.82 -20.81
C GLY A 216 -14.76 9.58 -19.95
N PHE A 217 -14.49 9.79 -18.65
CA PHE A 217 -15.39 10.49 -17.74
C PHE A 217 -14.76 11.70 -17.01
N LEU A 218 -13.71 12.31 -17.60
CA LEU A 218 -13.02 13.48 -17.01
C LEU A 218 -13.99 14.64 -16.67
N GLN A 219 -15.00 14.84 -17.48
CA GLN A 219 -16.04 15.86 -17.26
C GLN A 219 -16.91 15.64 -16.03
N GLU A 220 -16.90 14.43 -15.47
CA GLU A 220 -17.66 14.07 -14.25
C GLU A 220 -16.88 14.39 -12.96
N VAL A 221 -15.60 14.75 -13.08
CA VAL A 221 -14.75 15.05 -11.92
C VAL A 221 -15.17 16.41 -11.33
N PRO A 222 -15.55 16.46 -10.04
CA PRO A 222 -15.94 17.69 -9.40
C PRO A 222 -14.79 18.70 -9.33
N GLN A 223 -15.11 20.00 -9.34
CA GLN A 223 -14.12 21.08 -9.25
C GLN A 223 -13.74 21.40 -7.80
N GLY A 224 -14.66 21.27 -6.86
CA GLY A 224 -14.43 21.55 -5.44
C GLY A 224 -13.63 20.44 -4.73
N ALA A 225 -12.73 20.82 -3.83
CA ALA A 225 -11.86 19.85 -3.12
C ALA A 225 -12.65 18.90 -2.21
N ALA A 226 -13.73 19.38 -1.56
CA ALA A 226 -14.57 18.54 -0.72
C ALA A 226 -15.38 17.54 -1.55
N GLU A 227 -15.97 18.02 -2.63
CA GLU A 227 -16.75 17.22 -3.58
C GLU A 227 -15.89 16.13 -4.25
N ARG A 228 -14.62 16.44 -4.58
CA ARG A 228 -13.65 15.48 -5.13
C ARG A 228 -13.45 14.28 -4.21
N LYS A 229 -13.29 14.48 -2.91
CA LYS A 229 -13.13 13.37 -1.94
C LYS A 229 -14.38 12.50 -1.83
N VAL A 230 -15.57 13.12 -1.81
CA VAL A 230 -16.84 12.40 -1.80
C VAL A 230 -17.00 11.58 -3.08
N TRP A 231 -16.65 12.17 -4.21
CA TRP A 231 -16.66 11.50 -5.52
C TRP A 231 -15.64 10.34 -5.56
N LEU A 232 -14.38 10.58 -5.14
CA LEU A 232 -13.30 9.60 -5.11
C LEU A 232 -13.66 8.38 -4.26
N LYS A 233 -14.30 8.58 -3.10
CA LYS A 233 -14.76 7.50 -2.21
C LYS A 233 -15.74 6.55 -2.89
N LYS A 234 -16.42 6.98 -3.96
CA LYS A 234 -17.37 6.16 -4.74
C LYS A 234 -16.73 5.48 -5.93
N GLN A 235 -15.49 5.78 -6.26
CA GLN A 235 -14.82 5.23 -7.45
C GLN A 235 -14.34 3.78 -7.23
N ARG A 236 -14.06 3.08 -8.34
CA ARG A 236 -13.61 1.69 -8.36
C ARG A 236 -12.27 1.43 -7.65
N TRP A 237 -11.49 2.46 -7.38
CA TRP A 237 -10.22 2.37 -6.65
C TRP A 237 -10.42 2.15 -5.14
N ILE A 238 -11.64 2.31 -4.66
CA ILE A 238 -12.04 1.99 -3.28
C ILE A 238 -12.82 0.67 -3.28
N ARG A 239 -12.23 -0.37 -2.71
CA ARG A 239 -12.89 -1.67 -2.56
C ARG A 239 -13.98 -1.57 -1.50
N ARG A 240 -15.20 -1.92 -1.89
CA ARG A 240 -16.39 -1.88 -1.03
C ARG A 240 -17.36 -3.01 -1.37
N ASP A 241 -18.31 -3.23 -0.47
CA ASP A 241 -19.35 -4.25 -0.64
C ASP A 241 -18.77 -5.64 -0.95
N PRO A 242 -18.03 -6.24 0.02
CA PRO A 242 -17.24 -7.44 -0.22
C PRO A 242 -18.08 -8.60 -0.77
N LYS A 243 -17.66 -9.15 -1.91
CA LYS A 243 -18.23 -10.38 -2.49
C LYS A 243 -18.05 -11.57 -1.54
N PRO A 244 -18.79 -12.69 -1.72
CA PRO A 244 -18.80 -13.81 -0.76
C PRO A 244 -17.44 -14.31 -0.30
N ALA A 245 -16.45 -14.44 -1.19
CA ALA A 245 -15.11 -14.91 -0.82
C ALA A 245 -14.37 -13.91 0.11
N PHE A 246 -14.46 -12.61 -0.17
CA PHE A 246 -13.88 -11.56 0.67
C PHE A 246 -14.64 -11.43 2.00
N ARG A 247 -15.97 -11.55 1.96
CA ARG A 247 -16.81 -11.59 3.17
C ARG A 247 -16.44 -12.75 4.08
N ALA A 248 -16.22 -13.93 3.53
CA ALA A 248 -15.77 -15.10 4.29
C ALA A 248 -14.40 -14.85 4.93
N GLY A 249 -13.47 -14.20 4.21
CA GLY A 249 -12.18 -13.78 4.74
C GLY A 249 -12.32 -12.78 5.90
N LEU A 250 -13.17 -11.76 5.76
CA LEU A 250 -13.46 -10.80 6.84
C LEU A 250 -14.03 -11.50 8.08
N VAL A 251 -14.98 -12.41 7.90
CA VAL A 251 -15.57 -13.18 9.02
C VAL A 251 -14.51 -14.08 9.66
N LYS A 252 -13.65 -14.73 8.87
CA LYS A 252 -12.53 -15.52 9.39
C LYS A 252 -11.64 -14.70 10.32
N TRP A 253 -11.24 -13.49 9.90
CA TRP A 253 -10.25 -12.69 10.61
C TRP A 253 -10.82 -11.82 11.74
N TYR A 254 -12.09 -11.40 11.64
CA TYR A 254 -12.71 -10.45 12.60
C TYR A 254 -13.93 -11.00 13.34
N GLY A 255 -14.36 -12.24 13.05
CA GLY A 255 -15.60 -12.81 13.58
C GLY A 255 -16.85 -12.30 12.87
N ALA A 256 -17.99 -12.96 13.13
CA ALA A 256 -19.25 -12.70 12.42
C ALA A 256 -19.77 -11.26 12.56
N ALA A 257 -19.67 -10.67 13.75
CA ALA A 257 -20.18 -9.33 14.01
C ALA A 257 -19.40 -8.25 13.23
N LYS A 258 -18.09 -8.12 13.45
CA LYS A 258 -17.25 -7.10 12.79
C LYS A 258 -17.03 -7.44 11.31
N GLY A 259 -16.64 -8.68 11.01
CA GLY A 259 -16.38 -9.10 9.62
C GLY A 259 -17.63 -9.15 8.77
N GLY A 260 -18.79 -9.53 9.36
CA GLY A 260 -20.08 -9.54 8.67
C GLY A 260 -20.59 -8.14 8.31
N GLY A 261 -20.30 -7.13 9.13
CA GLY A 261 -20.73 -5.73 8.95
C GLY A 261 -19.76 -4.85 8.15
N ALA A 262 -18.54 -5.28 7.87
CA ALA A 262 -17.55 -4.46 7.18
C ALA A 262 -17.99 -4.08 5.77
N THR A 263 -17.84 -2.80 5.41
CA THR A 263 -18.20 -2.25 4.10
C THR A 263 -16.97 -2.12 3.20
N TYR A 264 -15.88 -1.56 3.73
CA TYR A 264 -14.65 -1.29 2.98
C TYR A 264 -13.57 -2.30 3.35
N TYR A 265 -12.77 -2.69 2.37
CA TYR A 265 -11.73 -3.70 2.59
C TYR A 265 -10.53 -3.53 1.64
N GLU A 266 -9.42 -4.14 2.02
CA GLU A 266 -8.30 -4.51 1.16
C GLU A 266 -8.01 -6.00 1.34
N ALA A 267 -7.51 -6.66 0.30
CA ALA A 267 -7.25 -8.09 0.35
C ALA A 267 -5.88 -8.44 -0.23
N PHE A 268 -5.30 -9.50 0.33
CA PHE A 268 -3.96 -9.95 0.00
C PHE A 268 -3.94 -11.47 -0.17
N GLN A 269 -3.19 -11.92 -1.18
CA GLN A 269 -2.94 -13.34 -1.43
C GLN A 269 -1.51 -13.69 -1.06
N LEU A 270 -1.28 -14.74 -0.29
CA LEU A 270 0.05 -15.22 0.04
C LEU A 270 0.76 -15.72 -1.24
N CYS A 271 1.97 -15.23 -1.46
CA CYS A 271 2.89 -15.76 -2.46
C CYS A 271 3.49 -17.08 -2.00
N GLU A 272 3.71 -18.02 -2.91
CA GLU A 272 4.34 -19.31 -2.63
C GLU A 272 5.86 -19.21 -2.41
N TYR A 273 6.48 -18.03 -2.66
CA TYR A 273 7.90 -17.76 -2.47
C TYR A 273 8.12 -16.92 -1.20
N GLY A 274 9.34 -17.00 -0.64
CA GLY A 274 9.67 -16.40 0.64
C GLY A 274 9.18 -17.21 1.84
N ALA A 275 9.03 -16.56 2.99
CA ALA A 275 8.51 -17.22 4.18
C ALA A 275 7.03 -17.59 4.01
N GLN A 276 6.67 -18.76 4.54
CA GLN A 276 5.29 -19.27 4.53
C GLN A 276 4.72 -19.15 5.95
N PRO A 277 4.06 -18.03 6.32
CA PRO A 277 3.56 -17.80 7.66
C PRO A 277 2.35 -18.68 7.95
N ASP A 278 2.31 -19.26 9.15
CA ASP A 278 1.09 -19.81 9.72
C ASP A 278 0.11 -18.69 10.13
N GLU A 279 -1.08 -19.07 10.59
CA GLU A 279 -2.12 -18.11 10.97
C GLU A 279 -1.68 -17.19 12.13
N GLY A 280 -0.90 -17.71 13.07
CA GLY A 280 -0.34 -16.93 14.19
C GLY A 280 0.62 -15.86 13.65
N ARG A 281 1.54 -16.23 12.76
CA ARG A 281 2.47 -15.28 12.14
C ARG A 281 1.76 -14.28 11.22
N VAL A 282 0.69 -14.68 10.52
CA VAL A 282 -0.16 -13.75 9.76
C VAL A 282 -0.75 -12.67 10.67
N ARG A 283 -1.26 -13.04 11.86
CA ARG A 283 -1.77 -12.05 12.84
C ARG A 283 -0.69 -11.10 13.37
N GLU A 284 0.55 -11.58 13.50
CA GLU A 284 1.67 -10.69 13.85
C GLU A 284 2.00 -9.70 12.71
N LEU A 285 2.01 -10.18 11.45
CA LEU A 285 2.26 -9.35 10.26
C LEU A 285 1.14 -8.35 10.00
N PHE A 286 -0.10 -8.72 10.32
CA PHE A 286 -1.31 -7.92 10.19
C PHE A 286 -1.97 -7.72 11.56
N PRO A 287 -1.38 -6.93 12.46
CA PRO A 287 -1.84 -6.84 13.87
C PRO A 287 -3.23 -6.22 14.05
N MET A 288 -3.80 -5.65 12.98
CA MET A 288 -5.18 -5.14 12.95
C MET A 288 -6.23 -6.27 12.82
N LEU A 289 -5.84 -7.48 12.46
CA LEU A 289 -6.75 -8.62 12.42
C LEU A 289 -7.21 -8.97 13.84
N GLY A 290 -8.47 -9.31 14.01
CA GLY A 290 -9.03 -9.71 15.32
C GLY A 290 -8.29 -10.91 15.94
N LYS A 291 -8.37 -11.00 17.27
CA LYS A 291 -7.82 -12.14 18.03
C LYS A 291 -8.66 -13.39 17.87
#